data_b167c9367a823fc73c9ba5b009ed5a7c
#
_entry.id   b167c9367a823fc73c9ba5b009ed5a7c
#
_cell.length_a   1.000
_cell.length_b   1.000
_cell.length_c   1.000
_cell.angle_alpha   90.00
_cell.angle_beta   90.00
_cell.angle_gamma   90.00
#
_symmetry.space_group_name_H-M   'P 1'
#
loop_
_entity.id
_entity.type
_entity.pdbx_description
1 polymer ?
#
loop_
_entity_poly.entity_id
_entity_poly.type
_entity_poly.pdbx_seq_one_letter_code
_entity_poly.pdbx_strand_id
1 'polypeptide(L)'
;MHSGSPERTAVIVDEHPLWLESVELAVGRANIAVVARATAPSDALARVEALEPDLVVTGLKTPDGEIDGVEFVRRVRERAPAAKVVVLSMFDDAEHIDAALNAGAHAYVLKTTHPDDLIAAIRQAFNHSIYLASARTPVANGGADGGDSHGLTRRELEILKLVAEGHSNAQVARLLWVTEQTVKFHLSNVYRKLGVANRTEASRFAQVRGLLTQAERKASLATA
;
A
#
# COMPACT_ATOMS: atom_id res chain seq x y z
N MET A 1 -14.99 27.08 21.14
CA MET A 1 -14.60 25.80 21.75
C MET A 1 -14.46 24.79 20.62
N HIS A 2 -13.25 24.56 20.13
CA HIS A 2 -12.98 23.54 19.14
C HIS A 2 -12.89 22.21 19.89
N SER A 3 -13.88 21.35 19.75
CA SER A 3 -13.77 19.95 20.15
C SER A 3 -12.87 19.27 19.13
N GLY A 4 -11.56 19.22 19.45
CA GLY A 4 -10.60 18.49 18.65
C GLY A 4 -10.96 17.01 18.65
N SER A 5 -11.16 16.43 17.46
CA SER A 5 -11.04 14.98 17.28
C SER A 5 -9.69 14.54 17.86
N PRO A 6 -9.58 13.36 18.47
CA PRO A 6 -8.30 12.89 18.99
C PRO A 6 -7.26 12.99 17.89
N GLU A 7 -6.19 13.72 18.19
CA GLU A 7 -5.09 13.94 17.26
C GLU A 7 -4.40 12.61 17.03
N ARG A 8 -4.40 12.13 15.77
CA ARG A 8 -3.73 10.89 15.39
C ARG A 8 -2.24 11.01 15.68
N THR A 9 -1.64 9.89 16.03
CA THR A 9 -0.23 9.82 16.38
C THR A 9 0.57 8.99 15.38
N ALA A 10 1.85 9.31 15.25
CA ALA A 10 2.76 8.60 14.36
C ALA A 10 4.11 8.31 15.01
N VAL A 11 4.67 7.15 14.65
CA VAL A 11 6.09 6.82 14.83
C VAL A 11 6.74 6.82 13.47
N ILE A 12 7.88 7.49 13.34
CA ILE A 12 8.64 7.57 12.09
C ILE A 12 10.03 6.95 12.26
N VAL A 13 10.45 6.19 11.24
CA VAL A 13 11.68 5.39 11.26
C VAL A 13 12.43 5.55 9.96
N ASP A 14 13.66 6.05 10.01
CA ASP A 14 14.56 6.11 8.85
C ASP A 14 16.01 6.17 9.32
N GLU A 15 16.91 5.47 8.64
CA GLU A 15 18.35 5.49 8.95
C GLU A 15 19.01 6.88 8.78
N HIS A 16 18.39 7.75 7.98
CA HIS A 16 18.90 9.08 7.71
C HIS A 16 18.15 10.17 8.47
N PRO A 17 18.79 10.88 9.41
CA PRO A 17 18.13 11.94 10.21
C PRO A 17 17.47 13.03 9.39
N LEU A 18 18.04 13.43 8.25
CA LEU A 18 17.45 14.44 7.36
C LEU A 18 16.10 14.00 6.77
N TRP A 19 15.93 12.70 6.52
CA TRP A 19 14.64 12.17 6.09
C TRP A 19 13.60 12.20 7.20
N LEU A 20 13.98 11.95 8.44
CA LEU A 20 13.08 12.04 9.58
C LEU A 20 12.46 13.44 9.72
N GLU A 21 13.24 14.51 9.53
CA GLU A 21 12.74 15.88 9.56
C GLU A 21 11.73 16.15 8.44
N SER A 22 12.06 15.71 7.21
CA SER A 22 11.18 15.88 6.05
C SER A 22 9.88 15.09 6.19
N VAL A 23 9.97 13.86 6.68
CA VAL A 23 8.80 13.00 6.93
C VAL A 23 7.93 13.57 8.04
N GLU A 24 8.51 14.07 9.11
CA GLU A 24 7.77 14.70 10.21
C GLU A 24 6.98 15.91 9.72
N LEU A 25 7.60 16.76 8.89
CA LEU A 25 6.90 17.90 8.29
C LEU A 25 5.71 17.45 7.44
N ALA A 26 5.88 16.39 6.63
CA ALA A 26 4.81 15.84 5.81
C ALA A 26 3.69 15.21 6.66
N VAL A 27 4.03 14.47 7.71
CA VAL A 27 3.09 13.88 8.67
C VAL A 27 2.31 14.98 9.40
N GLY A 28 2.98 16.04 9.85
CA GLY A 28 2.35 17.21 10.47
C GLY A 28 1.36 17.93 9.52
N ARG A 29 1.69 18.06 8.24
CA ARG A 29 0.77 18.60 7.22
C ARG A 29 -0.44 17.67 6.93
N ALA A 30 -0.33 16.41 7.27
CA ALA A 30 -1.46 15.49 7.26
C ALA A 30 -2.33 15.56 8.54
N ASN A 31 -2.00 16.47 9.47
CA ASN A 31 -2.65 16.66 10.77
C ASN A 31 -2.50 15.44 11.70
N ILE A 32 -1.28 14.90 11.76
CA ILE A 32 -0.90 13.76 12.60
C ILE A 32 0.31 14.18 13.44
N ALA A 33 0.28 13.91 14.75
CA ALA A 33 1.37 14.24 15.66
C ALA A 33 2.45 13.14 15.62
N VAL A 34 3.70 13.52 15.36
CA VAL A 34 4.83 12.57 15.50
C VAL A 34 5.21 12.46 16.99
N VAL A 35 4.95 11.31 17.58
CA VAL A 35 5.20 11.04 19.01
C VAL A 35 6.54 10.35 19.26
N ALA A 36 7.14 9.77 18.23
CA ALA A 36 8.49 9.21 18.33
C ALA A 36 9.19 9.16 16.97
N ARG A 37 10.53 9.28 17.03
CA ARG A 37 11.44 9.10 15.90
C ARG A 37 12.47 8.04 16.27
N ALA A 38 12.84 7.22 15.31
CA ALA A 38 13.87 6.21 15.46
C ALA A 38 14.75 6.12 14.22
N THR A 39 16.01 5.79 14.39
CA THR A 39 16.93 5.51 13.28
C THR A 39 17.17 4.01 13.09
N ALA A 40 16.73 3.20 14.05
CA ALA A 40 16.85 1.74 14.02
C ALA A 40 15.47 1.07 14.19
N PRO A 41 15.18 -0.03 13.47
CA PRO A 41 13.93 -0.77 13.58
C PRO A 41 13.66 -1.36 14.98
N SER A 42 14.69 -1.80 15.68
CA SER A 42 14.58 -2.37 17.04
C SER A 42 14.06 -1.34 18.04
N ASP A 43 14.63 -0.12 18.03
CA ASP A 43 14.16 1.00 18.86
C ASP A 43 12.74 1.43 18.47
N ALA A 44 12.48 1.49 17.17
CA ALA A 44 11.16 1.83 16.66
C ALA A 44 10.08 0.84 17.12
N LEU A 45 10.37 -0.44 17.11
CA LEU A 45 9.42 -1.48 17.49
C LEU A 45 9.02 -1.36 18.96
N ALA A 46 9.99 -1.10 19.85
CA ALA A 46 9.70 -0.85 21.27
C ALA A 46 8.81 0.40 21.47
N ARG A 47 9.02 1.46 20.68
CA ARG A 47 8.18 2.67 20.70
C ARG A 47 6.77 2.41 20.14
N VAL A 48 6.65 1.63 19.08
CA VAL A 48 5.35 1.23 18.51
C VAL A 48 4.53 0.46 19.54
N GLU A 49 5.14 -0.47 20.27
CA GLU A 49 4.47 -1.22 21.33
C GLU A 49 4.05 -0.35 22.52
N ALA A 50 4.91 0.57 22.92
CA ALA A 50 4.65 1.43 24.08
C ALA A 50 3.64 2.55 23.81
N LEU A 51 3.60 3.06 22.58
CA LEU A 51 2.83 4.26 22.20
C LEU A 51 1.56 3.95 21.40
N GLU A 52 1.42 2.72 20.88
CA GLU A 52 0.29 2.27 20.05
C GLU A 52 -0.12 3.32 18.99
N PRO A 53 0.80 3.78 18.11
CA PRO A 53 0.51 4.87 17.18
C PRO A 53 -0.52 4.48 16.12
N ASP A 54 -1.25 5.47 15.60
CA ASP A 54 -2.17 5.27 14.47
C ASP A 54 -1.42 5.08 13.14
N LEU A 55 -0.19 5.60 13.03
CA LEU A 55 0.63 5.56 11.82
C LEU A 55 2.07 5.18 12.15
N VAL A 56 2.64 4.31 11.32
CA VAL A 56 4.09 4.08 11.27
C VAL A 56 4.57 4.41 9.86
N VAL A 57 5.55 5.31 9.74
CA VAL A 57 6.24 5.58 8.48
C VAL A 57 7.66 5.03 8.59
N THR A 58 8.07 4.15 7.68
CA THR A 58 9.35 3.46 7.77
C THR A 58 10.09 3.37 6.45
N GLY A 59 11.43 3.48 6.51
CA GLY A 59 12.31 3.06 5.42
C GLY A 59 12.37 1.53 5.30
N LEU A 60 12.85 1.02 4.16
CA LEU A 60 13.13 -0.41 3.99
C LEU A 60 14.58 -0.77 4.31
N LYS A 61 15.50 0.17 4.13
CA LYS A 61 16.91 -0.03 4.44
C LYS A 61 17.16 0.24 5.91
N THR A 62 17.90 -0.64 6.56
CA THR A 62 18.20 -0.54 7.99
C THR A 62 19.69 -0.66 8.22
N PRO A 63 20.30 0.17 9.08
CA PRO A 63 21.74 0.16 9.31
C PRO A 63 22.24 -1.07 10.06
N ASP A 64 21.39 -1.68 10.87
CA ASP A 64 21.83 -2.61 11.92
C ASP A 64 21.84 -4.08 11.49
N GLY A 65 21.30 -4.43 10.30
CA GLY A 65 21.28 -5.81 9.80
C GLY A 65 20.48 -6.83 10.64
N GLU A 66 19.99 -6.44 11.81
CA GLU A 66 19.23 -7.33 12.70
C GLU A 66 17.78 -7.52 12.28
N ILE A 67 17.14 -6.46 11.79
CA ILE A 67 15.76 -6.49 11.30
C ILE A 67 15.74 -5.73 9.98
N ASP A 68 15.46 -6.40 8.87
CA ASP A 68 15.23 -5.71 7.61
C ASP A 68 13.89 -4.96 7.63
N GLY A 69 13.73 -3.99 6.73
CA GLY A 69 12.54 -3.14 6.70
C GLY A 69 11.25 -3.91 6.42
N VAL A 70 11.30 -5.01 5.67
CA VAL A 70 10.14 -5.88 5.39
C VAL A 70 9.74 -6.65 6.63
N GLU A 71 10.71 -7.21 7.35
CA GLU A 71 10.48 -7.89 8.62
C GLU A 71 9.96 -6.90 9.69
N PHE A 72 10.48 -5.68 9.71
CA PHE A 72 9.95 -4.63 10.57
C PHE A 72 8.47 -4.35 10.31
N VAL A 73 8.06 -4.20 9.04
CA VAL A 73 6.64 -4.04 8.68
C VAL A 73 5.80 -5.20 9.21
N ARG A 74 6.28 -6.44 9.05
CA ARG A 74 5.56 -7.64 9.54
C ARG A 74 5.38 -7.59 11.05
N ARG A 75 6.43 -7.28 11.80
CA ARG A 75 6.38 -7.18 13.27
C ARG A 75 5.48 -6.04 13.76
N VAL A 76 5.48 -4.90 13.08
CA VAL A 76 4.53 -3.82 13.37
C VAL A 76 3.09 -4.29 13.17
N ARG A 77 2.81 -5.03 12.10
CA ARG A 77 1.47 -5.57 11.83
C ARG A 77 1.02 -6.59 12.86
N GLU A 78 1.93 -7.38 13.41
CA GLU A 78 1.65 -8.35 14.48
C GLU A 78 1.38 -7.67 15.82
N ARG A 79 2.18 -6.66 16.18
CA ARG A 79 2.17 -6.03 17.50
C ARG A 79 1.23 -4.83 17.61
N ALA A 80 1.03 -4.11 16.52
CA ALA A 80 0.10 -2.98 16.41
C ALA A 80 -0.81 -3.12 15.18
N PRO A 81 -1.74 -4.08 15.16
CA PRO A 81 -2.56 -4.39 13.98
C PRO A 81 -3.47 -3.25 13.55
N ALA A 82 -3.78 -2.30 14.44
CA ALA A 82 -4.57 -1.10 14.12
C ALA A 82 -3.76 -0.03 13.40
N ALA A 83 -2.43 0.00 13.60
CA ALA A 83 -1.55 1.00 13.00
C ALA A 83 -1.53 0.90 11.47
N LYS A 84 -1.54 2.04 10.80
CA LYS A 84 -1.28 2.12 9.36
C LYS A 84 0.22 2.15 9.14
N VAL A 85 0.70 1.36 8.17
CA VAL A 85 2.12 1.32 7.83
C VAL A 85 2.31 1.89 6.43
N VAL A 86 3.12 2.94 6.32
CA VAL A 86 3.55 3.56 5.06
C VAL A 86 5.04 3.36 4.91
N VAL A 87 5.45 2.72 3.83
CA VAL A 87 6.85 2.49 3.50
C VAL A 87 7.38 3.61 2.62
N LEU A 88 8.55 4.15 2.97
CA LEU A 88 9.32 5.11 2.18
C LEU A 88 10.63 4.47 1.75
N SER A 89 10.91 4.39 0.44
CA SER A 89 12.08 3.70 -0.05
C SER A 89 12.71 4.36 -1.28
N MET A 90 14.00 4.16 -1.48
CA MET A 90 14.70 4.50 -2.72
C MET A 90 14.56 3.40 -3.79
N PHE A 91 14.09 2.21 -3.42
CA PHE A 91 13.95 1.09 -4.33
C PHE A 91 12.60 1.19 -5.07
N ASP A 92 12.66 1.13 -6.40
CA ASP A 92 11.50 1.18 -7.29
C ASP A 92 11.24 -0.16 -7.99
N ASP A 93 12.02 -1.17 -7.64
CA ASP A 93 11.87 -2.51 -8.19
C ASP A 93 10.71 -3.28 -7.54
N ALA A 94 10.25 -4.23 -8.31
CA ALA A 94 9.09 -5.05 -8.04
C ALA A 94 9.20 -5.86 -6.75
N GLU A 95 10.36 -6.39 -6.51
CA GLU A 95 10.59 -7.33 -5.43
C GLU A 95 10.44 -6.63 -4.06
N HIS A 96 11.02 -5.44 -3.91
CA HIS A 96 10.89 -4.67 -2.67
C HIS A 96 9.47 -4.16 -2.43
N ILE A 97 8.79 -3.72 -3.49
CA ILE A 97 7.41 -3.24 -3.39
C ILE A 97 6.47 -4.38 -2.97
N ASP A 98 6.56 -5.52 -3.66
CA ASP A 98 5.73 -6.70 -3.34
C ASP A 98 6.03 -7.23 -1.94
N ALA A 99 7.29 -7.31 -1.56
CA ALA A 99 7.69 -7.76 -0.24
C ALA A 99 7.09 -6.89 0.87
N ALA A 100 7.17 -5.56 0.73
CA ALA A 100 6.60 -4.62 1.70
C ALA A 100 5.07 -4.70 1.79
N LEU A 101 4.38 -4.77 0.64
CA LEU A 101 2.91 -4.87 0.61
C LEU A 101 2.43 -6.22 1.15
N ASN A 102 3.11 -7.32 0.82
CA ASN A 102 2.81 -8.66 1.37
C ASN A 102 3.08 -8.76 2.87
N ALA A 103 4.06 -8.00 3.39
CA ALA A 103 4.31 -7.88 4.82
C ALA A 103 3.22 -7.08 5.54
N GLY A 104 2.32 -6.40 4.82
CA GLY A 104 1.17 -5.69 5.36
C GLY A 104 1.31 -4.16 5.35
N ALA A 105 2.23 -3.59 4.57
CA ALA A 105 2.26 -2.16 4.35
C ALA A 105 0.96 -1.69 3.67
N HIS A 106 0.44 -0.54 4.09
CA HIS A 106 -0.79 0.07 3.54
C HIS A 106 -0.49 0.94 2.33
N ALA A 107 0.72 1.48 2.25
CA ALA A 107 1.21 2.25 1.12
C ALA A 107 2.73 2.10 0.97
N TYR A 108 3.19 2.24 -0.27
CA TYR A 108 4.61 2.30 -0.63
C TYR A 108 4.86 3.58 -1.42
N VAL A 109 5.80 4.38 -0.98
CA VAL A 109 6.12 5.69 -1.57
C VAL A 109 7.63 5.75 -1.86
N LEU A 110 7.98 6.18 -3.05
CA LEU A 110 9.39 6.39 -3.40
C LEU A 110 9.90 7.69 -2.76
N LYS A 111 11.09 7.66 -2.18
CA LYS A 111 11.74 8.85 -1.60
C LYS A 111 12.07 9.94 -2.65
N THR A 112 12.01 9.60 -3.93
CA THR A 112 12.20 10.53 -5.06
C THR A 112 10.94 11.29 -5.45
N THR A 113 9.77 10.98 -4.86
CA THR A 113 8.51 11.64 -5.15
C THR A 113 8.37 12.97 -4.40
N HIS A 114 7.42 13.79 -4.85
CA HIS A 114 7.15 15.06 -4.18
C HIS A 114 6.60 14.84 -2.76
N PRO A 115 6.92 15.69 -1.76
CA PRO A 115 6.38 15.54 -0.40
C PRO A 115 4.85 15.46 -0.32
N ASP A 116 4.13 16.07 -1.25
CA ASP A 116 2.67 16.00 -1.31
C ASP A 116 2.16 14.59 -1.65
N ASP A 117 2.94 13.77 -2.34
CA ASP A 117 2.59 12.37 -2.61
C ASP A 117 2.63 11.53 -1.32
N LEU A 118 3.58 11.80 -0.43
CA LEU A 118 3.61 11.18 0.89
C LEU A 118 2.38 11.58 1.72
N ILE A 119 2.02 12.87 1.72
CA ILE A 119 0.81 13.35 2.41
C ILE A 119 -0.44 12.68 1.85
N ALA A 120 -0.53 12.54 0.53
CA ALA A 120 -1.63 11.84 -0.13
C ALA A 120 -1.67 10.36 0.27
N ALA A 121 -0.55 9.66 0.26
CA ALA A 121 -0.45 8.24 0.65
C ALA A 121 -0.84 8.03 2.12
N ILE A 122 -0.41 8.92 3.03
CA ILE A 122 -0.79 8.88 4.44
C ILE A 122 -2.31 9.04 4.60
N ARG A 123 -2.90 10.07 4.00
CA ARG A 123 -4.35 10.29 4.06
C ARG A 123 -5.13 9.09 3.51
N GLN A 124 -4.64 8.52 2.45
CA GLN A 124 -5.23 7.34 1.79
C GLN A 124 -5.15 6.10 2.68
N ALA A 125 -4.05 5.86 3.37
CA ALA A 125 -3.89 4.73 4.27
C ALA A 125 -4.99 4.71 5.35
N PHE A 126 -5.43 5.87 5.83
CA PHE A 126 -6.54 5.97 6.78
C PHE A 126 -7.93 5.82 6.13
N ASN A 127 -8.15 6.44 4.98
CA ASN A 127 -9.44 6.37 4.29
C ASN A 127 -9.76 4.95 3.81
N HIS A 128 -8.74 4.21 3.36
CA HIS A 128 -8.90 2.84 2.88
C HIS A 128 -9.29 1.85 4.00
N SER A 129 -8.92 2.11 5.24
CA SER A 129 -9.36 1.31 6.39
C SER A 129 -10.86 1.39 6.66
N ILE A 130 -11.44 2.54 6.45
CA ILE A 130 -12.89 2.75 6.64
C ILE A 130 -13.65 2.00 5.55
N TYR A 131 -13.15 1.96 4.32
CA TYR A 131 -13.79 1.31 3.19
C TYR A 131 -13.68 -0.23 3.25
N LEU A 132 -12.57 -0.78 3.71
CA LEU A 132 -12.36 -2.22 3.90
C LEU A 132 -13.14 -2.77 5.11
N ALA A 133 -13.32 -1.98 6.15
CA ALA A 133 -14.12 -2.38 7.32
C ALA A 133 -15.60 -2.52 6.98
N SER A 134 -16.13 -1.75 5.99
CA SER A 134 -17.51 -1.89 5.52
C SER A 134 -17.71 -3.03 4.50
N ALA A 135 -16.64 -3.58 3.93
CA ALA A 135 -16.66 -4.69 2.98
C ALA A 135 -16.26 -6.05 3.59
N ARG A 136 -15.88 -6.08 4.87
CA ARG A 136 -15.52 -7.33 5.56
C ARG A 136 -16.65 -7.82 6.44
N THR A 137 -17.46 -8.72 5.92
CA THR A 137 -18.04 -9.81 6.72
C THR A 137 -16.88 -10.61 7.32
N PRO A 138 -16.87 -10.94 8.62
CA PRO A 138 -15.78 -11.70 9.21
C PRO A 138 -15.82 -13.13 8.69
N VAL A 139 -14.85 -13.47 7.86
CA VAL A 139 -14.54 -14.88 7.59
C VAL A 139 -13.28 -15.19 8.38
N ALA A 140 -13.50 -16.06 9.37
CA ALA A 140 -12.49 -16.62 10.22
C ALA A 140 -11.44 -17.40 9.43
N ASN A 141 -10.21 -17.29 9.91
CA ASN A 141 -9.09 -18.26 9.86
C ASN A 141 -8.60 -18.81 8.54
N GLY A 142 -7.30 -18.65 8.38
CA GLY A 142 -6.42 -19.71 7.91
C GLY A 142 -5.90 -19.57 6.49
N GLY A 143 -4.60 -19.50 6.39
CA GLY A 143 -3.85 -20.08 5.29
C GLY A 143 -3.56 -19.15 4.10
N ALA A 144 -2.32 -19.15 3.78
CA ALA A 144 -1.76 -18.74 2.50
C ALA A 144 -2.62 -19.25 1.32
N ASP A 145 -2.53 -18.54 0.19
CA ASP A 145 -3.09 -18.90 -1.09
C ASP A 145 -4.57 -18.57 -1.34
N GLY A 146 -4.81 -17.30 -1.63
CA GLY A 146 -5.98 -16.88 -2.41
C GLY A 146 -5.55 -16.36 -3.78
N GLY A 147 -4.59 -17.02 -4.44
CA GLY A 147 -4.28 -16.79 -5.84
C GLY A 147 -5.41 -17.34 -6.70
N ASP A 148 -5.87 -16.57 -7.67
CA ASP A 148 -6.70 -17.04 -8.77
C ASP A 148 -5.99 -18.21 -9.48
N SER A 149 -6.76 -19.08 -10.16
CA SER A 149 -6.26 -20.21 -10.97
C SER A 149 -5.17 -19.82 -11.99
N HIS A 150 -4.90 -18.52 -12.16
CA HIS A 150 -3.91 -17.94 -13.06
C HIS A 150 -2.65 -17.40 -12.35
N GLY A 151 -2.49 -17.64 -11.03
CA GLY A 151 -1.33 -17.21 -10.25
C GLY A 151 -1.28 -15.70 -9.96
N LEU A 152 -2.39 -14.98 -10.17
CA LEU A 152 -2.49 -13.57 -9.82
C LEU A 152 -2.75 -13.39 -8.33
N THR A 153 -2.07 -12.42 -7.71
CA THR A 153 -2.42 -11.98 -6.37
C THR A 153 -3.78 -11.28 -6.39
N ARG A 154 -4.42 -11.17 -5.23
CA ARG A 154 -5.71 -10.47 -5.10
C ARG A 154 -5.65 -9.04 -5.63
N ARG A 155 -4.53 -8.35 -5.42
CA ARG A 155 -4.31 -6.97 -5.89
C ARG A 155 -4.12 -6.89 -7.40
N GLU A 156 -3.38 -7.81 -7.97
CA GLU A 156 -3.20 -7.90 -9.42
C GLU A 156 -4.52 -8.21 -10.13
N LEU A 157 -5.34 -9.07 -9.57
CA LEU A 157 -6.67 -9.37 -10.09
C LEU A 157 -7.60 -8.14 -10.05
N GLU A 158 -7.58 -7.39 -8.95
CA GLU A 158 -8.37 -6.17 -8.79
C GLU A 158 -7.97 -5.10 -9.83
N ILE A 159 -6.66 -4.88 -10.00
CA ILE A 159 -6.13 -3.96 -11.01
C ILE A 159 -6.50 -4.43 -12.42
N LEU A 160 -6.35 -5.73 -12.71
CA LEU A 160 -6.71 -6.30 -14.00
C LEU A 160 -8.19 -6.08 -14.34
N LYS A 161 -9.08 -6.23 -13.37
CA LYS A 161 -10.52 -5.95 -13.54
C LYS A 161 -10.78 -4.51 -13.95
N LEU A 162 -10.27 -3.55 -13.18
CA LEU A 162 -10.43 -2.12 -13.48
C LEU A 162 -9.85 -1.74 -14.84
N VAL A 163 -8.72 -2.33 -15.22
CA VAL A 163 -8.11 -2.13 -16.53
C VAL A 163 -8.99 -2.71 -17.65
N ALA A 164 -9.61 -3.84 -17.43
CA ALA A 164 -10.51 -4.48 -18.38
C ALA A 164 -11.86 -3.74 -18.51
N GLU A 165 -12.25 -2.99 -17.50
CA GLU A 165 -13.38 -2.03 -17.51
C GLU A 165 -13.06 -0.73 -18.27
N GLY A 166 -11.81 -0.54 -18.72
CA GLY A 166 -11.40 0.62 -19.51
C GLY A 166 -10.75 1.76 -18.71
N HIS A 167 -10.58 1.64 -17.39
CA HIS A 167 -9.98 2.69 -16.58
C HIS A 167 -8.50 2.92 -16.93
N SER A 168 -8.08 4.17 -17.13
CA SER A 168 -6.67 4.53 -17.30
C SER A 168 -5.86 4.24 -16.01
N ASN A 169 -4.52 4.16 -16.09
CA ASN A 169 -3.69 3.96 -14.91
C ASN A 169 -3.92 5.05 -13.86
N ALA A 170 -4.13 6.30 -14.28
CA ALA A 170 -4.48 7.41 -13.39
C ALA A 170 -5.83 7.22 -12.68
N GLN A 171 -6.82 6.68 -13.39
CA GLN A 171 -8.13 6.35 -12.81
C GLN A 171 -8.03 5.16 -11.87
N VAL A 172 -7.34 4.08 -12.27
CA VAL A 172 -7.08 2.91 -11.41
C VAL A 172 -6.32 3.35 -10.15
N ALA A 173 -5.28 4.18 -10.30
CA ALA A 173 -4.51 4.72 -9.19
C ALA A 173 -5.42 5.46 -8.19
N ARG A 174 -6.32 6.31 -8.68
CA ARG A 174 -7.31 7.02 -7.83
C ARG A 174 -8.30 6.08 -7.17
N LEU A 175 -8.85 5.12 -7.91
CA LEU A 175 -9.84 4.16 -7.40
C LEU A 175 -9.25 3.24 -6.34
N LEU A 176 -7.99 2.83 -6.54
CA LEU A 176 -7.29 1.91 -5.65
C LEU A 176 -6.38 2.62 -4.64
N TRP A 177 -6.35 3.95 -4.71
CA TRP A 177 -5.62 4.80 -3.79
C TRP A 177 -4.11 4.47 -3.72
N VAL A 178 -3.52 4.33 -4.90
CA VAL A 178 -2.09 4.11 -5.10
C VAL A 178 -1.54 5.12 -6.11
N THR A 179 -0.22 5.15 -6.32
CA THR A 179 0.36 5.96 -7.40
C THR A 179 0.16 5.29 -8.76
N GLU A 180 0.19 6.06 -9.86
CA GLU A 180 0.18 5.48 -11.20
C GLU A 180 1.37 4.53 -11.42
N GLN A 181 2.49 4.81 -10.79
CA GLN A 181 3.68 3.96 -10.87
C GLN A 181 3.42 2.59 -10.23
N THR A 182 2.74 2.55 -9.08
CA THR A 182 2.30 1.30 -8.44
C THR A 182 1.36 0.51 -9.34
N VAL A 183 0.43 1.18 -10.03
CA VAL A 183 -0.46 0.52 -11.00
C VAL A 183 0.33 -0.06 -12.17
N LYS A 184 1.24 0.71 -12.77
CA LYS A 184 2.12 0.24 -13.88
C LYS A 184 2.93 -0.98 -13.45
N PHE A 185 3.42 -0.96 -12.22
CA PHE A 185 4.15 -2.07 -11.63
C PHE A 185 3.31 -3.35 -11.54
N HIS A 186 2.15 -3.31 -10.91
CA HIS A 186 1.24 -4.47 -10.83
C HIS A 186 0.83 -4.97 -12.22
N LEU A 187 0.60 -4.06 -13.17
CA LEU A 187 0.29 -4.44 -14.54
C LEU A 187 1.45 -5.16 -15.23
N SER A 188 2.69 -4.75 -14.99
CA SER A 188 3.87 -5.46 -15.50
C SER A 188 3.92 -6.90 -14.97
N ASN A 189 3.66 -7.10 -13.68
CA ASN A 189 3.57 -8.42 -13.06
C ASN A 189 2.40 -9.25 -13.61
N VAL A 190 1.23 -8.64 -13.79
CA VAL A 190 0.07 -9.27 -14.43
C VAL A 190 0.44 -9.75 -15.84
N TYR A 191 1.05 -8.89 -16.66
CA TYR A 191 1.43 -9.27 -18.03
C TYR A 191 2.40 -10.44 -18.05
N ARG A 192 3.40 -10.41 -17.19
CA ARG A 192 4.36 -11.51 -17.04
C ARG A 192 3.69 -12.81 -16.61
N LYS A 193 2.81 -12.77 -15.60
CA LYS A 193 2.12 -13.96 -15.04
C LYS A 193 1.11 -14.56 -16.03
N LEU A 194 0.43 -13.70 -16.80
CA LEU A 194 -0.55 -14.13 -17.79
C LEU A 194 0.08 -14.49 -19.15
N GLY A 195 1.37 -14.19 -19.36
CA GLY A 195 2.06 -14.39 -20.64
C GLY A 195 1.53 -13.48 -21.75
N VAL A 196 1.07 -12.26 -21.41
CA VAL A 196 0.56 -11.26 -22.36
C VAL A 196 1.52 -10.10 -22.52
N ALA A 197 1.55 -9.48 -23.71
CA ALA A 197 2.54 -8.46 -24.03
C ALA A 197 2.08 -7.03 -23.68
N ASN A 198 0.77 -6.78 -23.55
CA ASN A 198 0.25 -5.43 -23.42
C ASN A 198 -1.12 -5.39 -22.74
N ARG A 199 -1.57 -4.15 -22.45
CA ARG A 199 -2.85 -3.86 -21.80
C ARG A 199 -4.05 -4.45 -22.55
N THR A 200 -4.07 -4.36 -23.87
CA THR A 200 -5.19 -4.85 -24.70
C THR A 200 -5.34 -6.36 -24.58
N GLU A 201 -4.23 -7.08 -24.62
CA GLU A 201 -4.21 -8.53 -24.43
C GLU A 201 -4.63 -8.94 -23.01
N ALA A 202 -4.18 -8.21 -21.98
CA ALA A 202 -4.57 -8.44 -20.61
C ALA A 202 -6.07 -8.21 -20.39
N SER A 203 -6.63 -7.13 -20.96
CA SER A 203 -8.08 -6.86 -20.90
C SER A 203 -8.88 -7.95 -21.61
N ARG A 204 -8.43 -8.39 -22.78
CA ARG A 204 -9.06 -9.49 -23.52
C ARG A 204 -9.00 -10.81 -22.72
N PHE A 205 -7.88 -11.08 -22.10
CA PHE A 205 -7.73 -12.27 -21.24
C PHE A 205 -8.75 -12.26 -20.11
N ALA A 206 -8.91 -11.13 -19.40
CA ALA A 206 -9.86 -10.98 -18.31
C ALA A 206 -11.31 -11.18 -18.78
N GLN A 207 -11.67 -10.68 -19.97
CA GLN A 207 -12.99 -10.85 -20.58
C GLN A 207 -13.29 -12.29 -20.95
N VAL A 208 -12.34 -12.97 -21.65
CA VAL A 208 -12.50 -14.36 -22.12
C VAL A 208 -12.57 -15.34 -20.95
N ARG A 209 -11.79 -15.12 -19.92
CA ARG A 209 -11.74 -15.99 -18.74
C ARG A 209 -12.83 -15.73 -17.71
N GLY A 210 -13.72 -14.77 -17.97
CA GLY A 210 -14.85 -14.48 -17.10
C GLY A 210 -14.47 -13.86 -15.77
N LEU A 211 -13.32 -13.19 -15.70
CA LEU A 211 -12.85 -12.48 -14.50
C LEU A 211 -13.68 -11.22 -14.21
N LEU A 212 -14.50 -10.78 -15.17
CA LEU A 212 -15.44 -9.66 -15.03
C LEU A 212 -16.84 -10.17 -14.70
N THR A 213 -17.55 -9.47 -13.84
CA THR A 213 -18.96 -9.74 -13.58
C THR A 213 -19.84 -9.39 -14.78
N GLN A 214 -21.08 -9.89 -14.82
CA GLN A 214 -22.00 -9.58 -15.95
C GLN A 214 -22.31 -8.08 -16.09
N ALA A 215 -22.31 -7.32 -15.00
CA ALA A 215 -22.51 -5.87 -15.00
C ALA A 215 -21.30 -5.15 -15.63
N GLU A 216 -20.10 -5.61 -15.32
CA GLU A 216 -18.82 -5.07 -15.83
C GLU A 216 -18.64 -5.34 -17.35
N ARG A 217 -19.15 -6.49 -17.84
CA ARG A 217 -19.15 -6.83 -19.30
C ARG A 217 -19.99 -5.86 -20.13
N LYS A 218 -21.14 -5.40 -19.62
CA LYS A 218 -21.98 -4.43 -20.33
C LYS A 218 -21.36 -3.04 -20.46
N ALA A 219 -20.65 -2.59 -19.43
CA ALA A 219 -19.97 -1.29 -19.44
C ALA A 219 -18.81 -1.26 -20.45
N SER A 220 -18.04 -2.34 -20.56
CA SER A 220 -16.91 -2.46 -21.50
C SER A 220 -17.35 -2.45 -22.99
N LEU A 221 -18.52 -3.02 -23.29
CA LEU A 221 -19.07 -3.06 -24.66
C LEU A 221 -19.71 -1.73 -25.11
N ALA A 222 -20.04 -0.84 -24.17
CA ALA A 222 -20.62 0.48 -24.46
C ALA A 222 -19.55 1.56 -24.73
N THR A 223 -18.26 1.27 -24.51
CA THR A 223 -17.14 2.21 -24.64
C THR A 223 -16.20 1.87 -25.82
N ALA A 224 -16.47 0.79 -26.56
CA ALA A 224 -15.75 0.38 -27.77
C ALA A 224 -16.55 0.75 -29.03
#